data_d368c917bda28b7f588b0a08a49af07b
#
_entry.id   d368c917bda28b7f588b0a08a49af07b
#
_cell.length_a   1.000
_cell.length_b   1.000
_cell.length_c   1.000
_cell.angle_alpha   90.00
_cell.angle_beta   90.00
_cell.angle_gamma   90.00
#
_symmetry.space_group_name_H-M   'P 1'
#
loop_
_entity.id
_entity.type
_entity.pdbx_description
1 polymer ?
#
loop_
_entity_poly.entity_id
_entity_poly.type
_entity_poly.pdbx_seq_one_letter_code
_entity_poly.pdbx_strand_id
1 'polypeptide(L)'
;MSYRSTIARQPQQLASSLAAIEAELEKLDLAPLREGVLGITGIGASYEAAVVTAGELQRRGRRATAWHAVDLMEPGNPVDAIVALSSGGRSVEPVTALRKHAGVFSIAVTSEGDNPLAEAARSSISFQSGADATPSSTGYTGTLLATGMLSDALCGKSTDWTQLTKLVGQVLAESAAKMERAGAIFRQRRAIDCVGAVSALGTAGEAGLLIREAARIPAGATDTLHYLHGPMEPMDSTTGVLIFGDGRELKLAQDMAEIGCAVLLVTTNTEIADKDNLTVIRVPAFENRIARALLDILPAQLLAAELSDAAGLTDTKFRYRQTDTKINKA
;
A
#
# COMPACT_ATOMS: atom_id res chain seq x y z
N MET A 1 -20.21 -1.97 7.34
CA MET A 1 -19.06 -2.89 7.32
C MET A 1 -17.98 -2.26 8.17
N SER A 2 -17.37 -3.01 9.11
CA SER A 2 -16.32 -2.48 9.97
C SER A 2 -14.93 -2.67 9.32
N TYR A 3 -13.94 -1.88 9.73
CA TYR A 3 -12.56 -2.00 9.24
C TYR A 3 -11.99 -3.41 9.50
N ARG A 4 -12.20 -3.97 10.71
CA ARG A 4 -11.78 -5.35 11.03
C ARG A 4 -12.45 -6.40 10.13
N SER A 5 -13.72 -6.21 9.77
CA SER A 5 -14.41 -7.17 8.89
C SER A 5 -13.88 -7.11 7.45
N THR A 6 -13.42 -5.96 6.97
CA THR A 6 -12.79 -5.86 5.65
C THR A 6 -11.38 -6.43 5.64
N ILE A 7 -10.60 -6.27 6.73
CA ILE A 7 -9.31 -6.95 6.88
C ILE A 7 -9.50 -8.47 6.84
N ALA A 8 -10.43 -9.01 7.61
CA ALA A 8 -10.64 -10.46 7.72
C ALA A 8 -11.08 -11.13 6.42
N ARG A 9 -11.79 -10.44 5.52
CA ARG A 9 -12.26 -11.01 4.26
C ARG A 9 -11.26 -10.95 3.11
N GLN A 10 -10.10 -10.29 3.27
CA GLN A 10 -9.09 -10.14 2.21
C GLN A 10 -8.67 -11.46 1.54
N PRO A 11 -8.48 -12.60 2.24
CA PRO A 11 -8.12 -13.85 1.59
C PRO A 11 -9.13 -14.28 0.51
N GLN A 12 -10.41 -14.22 0.83
CA GLN A 12 -11.50 -14.58 -0.10
C GLN A 12 -11.65 -13.55 -1.21
N GLN A 13 -11.55 -12.27 -0.85
CA GLN A 13 -11.66 -11.17 -1.80
C GLN A 13 -10.56 -11.22 -2.85
N LEU A 14 -9.31 -11.37 -2.44
CA LEU A 14 -8.17 -11.44 -3.35
C LEU A 14 -8.25 -12.69 -4.24
N ALA A 15 -8.66 -13.85 -3.67
CA ALA A 15 -8.87 -15.05 -4.46
C ALA A 15 -9.96 -14.87 -5.54
N SER A 16 -11.05 -14.17 -5.23
CA SER A 16 -12.09 -13.89 -6.23
C SER A 16 -11.67 -12.85 -7.27
N SER A 17 -10.76 -11.94 -6.92
CA SER A 17 -10.25 -10.91 -7.84
C SER A 17 -9.30 -11.46 -8.90
N LEU A 18 -8.65 -12.60 -8.67
CA LEU A 18 -7.66 -13.18 -9.58
C LEU A 18 -8.22 -13.38 -10.99
N ALA A 19 -9.33 -14.11 -11.13
CA ALA A 19 -9.93 -14.39 -12.42
C ALA A 19 -10.45 -13.13 -13.12
N ALA A 20 -10.95 -12.17 -12.37
CA ALA A 20 -11.41 -10.90 -12.92
C ALA A 20 -10.24 -10.10 -13.53
N ILE A 21 -9.12 -9.98 -12.79
CA ILE A 21 -7.92 -9.29 -13.25
C ILE A 21 -7.32 -10.00 -14.49
N GLU A 22 -7.22 -11.32 -14.44
CA GLU A 22 -6.69 -12.14 -15.56
C GLU A 22 -7.49 -11.91 -16.84
N ALA A 23 -8.82 -11.98 -16.74
CA ALA A 23 -9.72 -11.74 -17.87
C ALA A 23 -9.63 -10.30 -18.43
N GLU A 24 -9.34 -9.30 -17.60
CA GLU A 24 -9.09 -7.93 -18.07
C GLU A 24 -7.72 -7.81 -18.75
N LEU A 25 -6.67 -8.39 -18.17
CA LEU A 25 -5.31 -8.36 -18.73
C LEU A 25 -5.24 -9.03 -20.12
N GLU A 26 -5.98 -10.10 -20.35
CA GLU A 26 -6.04 -10.79 -21.65
C GLU A 26 -6.59 -9.90 -22.78
N LYS A 27 -7.41 -8.90 -22.45
CA LYS A 27 -8.02 -7.98 -23.43
C LYS A 27 -7.13 -6.78 -23.74
N LEU A 28 -6.07 -6.54 -22.94
CA LEU A 28 -5.28 -5.32 -23.02
C LEU A 28 -4.13 -5.44 -24.04
N ASP A 29 -3.99 -4.42 -24.87
CA ASP A 29 -2.73 -4.17 -25.57
C ASP A 29 -1.75 -3.50 -24.60
N LEU A 30 -0.75 -4.25 -24.15
CA LEU A 30 0.28 -3.78 -23.23
C LEU A 30 1.52 -3.22 -23.97
N ALA A 31 1.57 -3.25 -25.30
CA ALA A 31 2.72 -2.75 -26.05
C ALA A 31 3.06 -1.30 -25.74
N PRO A 32 2.10 -0.36 -25.62
CA PRO A 32 2.39 1.04 -25.29
C PRO A 32 3.02 1.24 -23.91
N LEU A 33 2.85 0.28 -22.99
CA LEU A 33 3.44 0.36 -21.65
C LEU A 33 4.86 -0.21 -21.57
N ARG A 34 5.36 -0.84 -22.66
CA ARG A 34 6.67 -1.52 -22.64
C ARG A 34 7.85 -0.62 -22.97
N GLU A 35 7.60 0.52 -23.59
CA GLU A 35 8.62 1.47 -24.00
C GLU A 35 8.49 2.80 -23.27
N GLY A 36 9.51 3.65 -23.38
CA GLY A 36 9.53 4.98 -22.79
C GLY A 36 9.45 5.01 -21.26
N VAL A 37 8.98 6.11 -20.72
CA VAL A 37 8.80 6.36 -19.29
C VAL A 37 7.35 6.04 -18.90
N LEU A 38 7.17 5.09 -18.00
CA LEU A 38 5.87 4.74 -17.45
C LEU A 38 5.61 5.53 -16.16
N GLY A 39 4.63 6.42 -16.19
CA GLY A 39 4.12 7.10 -15.00
C GLY A 39 3.09 6.23 -14.29
N ILE A 40 3.22 6.09 -12.99
CA ILE A 40 2.22 5.43 -12.15
C ILE A 40 1.72 6.47 -11.16
N THR A 41 0.41 6.68 -11.06
CA THR A 41 -0.14 7.75 -10.23
C THR A 41 -1.37 7.32 -9.46
N GLY A 42 -1.64 8.02 -8.39
CA GLY A 42 -2.78 7.85 -7.51
C GLY A 42 -2.78 8.92 -6.43
N ILE A 43 -3.65 8.79 -5.45
CA ILE A 43 -3.68 9.67 -4.26
C ILE A 43 -3.99 8.85 -3.02
N GLY A 44 -3.41 9.22 -1.85
CA GLY A 44 -3.52 8.45 -0.62
C GLY A 44 -3.00 7.02 -0.79
N ALA A 45 -3.71 6.02 -0.31
CA ALA A 45 -3.38 4.60 -0.45
C ALA A 45 -3.01 4.18 -1.88
N SER A 46 -3.67 4.78 -2.89
CA SER A 46 -3.35 4.50 -4.30
C SER A 46 -2.00 5.08 -4.73
N TYR A 47 -1.55 6.20 -4.15
CA TYR A 47 -0.19 6.71 -4.39
C TYR A 47 0.85 5.78 -3.77
N GLU A 48 0.60 5.28 -2.58
CA GLU A 48 1.51 4.33 -1.93
C GLU A 48 1.61 3.01 -2.72
N ALA A 49 0.51 2.53 -3.29
CA ALA A 49 0.54 1.41 -4.24
C ALA A 49 1.31 1.74 -5.53
N ALA A 50 1.27 3.00 -6.00
CA ALA A 50 2.07 3.44 -7.14
C ALA A 50 3.58 3.41 -6.83
N VAL A 51 3.99 3.81 -5.63
CA VAL A 51 5.40 3.72 -5.17
C VAL A 51 5.88 2.27 -5.15
N VAL A 52 5.09 1.35 -4.58
CA VAL A 52 5.39 -0.09 -4.58
C VAL A 52 5.56 -0.62 -6.01
N THR A 53 4.60 -0.29 -6.88
CA THR A 53 4.55 -0.77 -8.28
C THR A 53 5.72 -0.23 -9.09
N ALA A 54 6.03 1.07 -8.98
CA ALA A 54 7.17 1.68 -9.65
C ALA A 54 8.49 1.03 -9.22
N GLY A 55 8.68 0.80 -7.91
CA GLY A 55 9.87 0.16 -7.37
C GLY A 55 10.09 -1.26 -7.90
N GLU A 56 9.02 -2.05 -8.06
CA GLU A 56 9.12 -3.38 -8.66
C GLU A 56 9.44 -3.33 -10.15
N LEU A 57 8.77 -2.45 -10.91
CA LEU A 57 9.02 -2.28 -12.34
C LEU A 57 10.46 -1.79 -12.61
N GLN A 58 10.98 -0.86 -11.80
CA GLN A 58 12.37 -0.42 -11.86
C GLN A 58 13.34 -1.58 -11.62
N ARG A 59 13.09 -2.41 -10.60
CA ARG A 59 13.88 -3.62 -10.32
C ARG A 59 13.92 -4.58 -11.51
N ARG A 60 12.84 -4.62 -12.28
CA ARG A 60 12.70 -5.44 -13.51
C ARG A 60 13.25 -4.76 -14.76
N GLY A 61 13.89 -3.61 -14.61
CA GLY A 61 14.52 -2.86 -15.73
C GLY A 61 13.56 -1.95 -16.51
N ARG A 62 12.31 -1.74 -16.05
CA ARG A 62 11.40 -0.77 -16.66
C ARG A 62 11.69 0.65 -16.14
N ARG A 63 11.66 1.62 -17.05
CA ARG A 63 11.70 3.05 -16.70
C ARG A 63 10.31 3.45 -16.19
N ALA A 64 10.06 3.21 -14.91
CA ALA A 64 8.80 3.51 -14.24
C ALA A 64 9.01 4.47 -13.07
N THR A 65 8.07 5.37 -12.82
CA THR A 65 8.15 6.35 -11.73
C THR A 65 6.76 6.56 -11.13
N ALA A 66 6.68 6.59 -9.80
CA ALA A 66 5.49 7.05 -9.11
C ALA A 66 5.43 8.59 -9.16
N TRP A 67 4.28 9.12 -9.57
CA TRP A 67 4.02 10.55 -9.68
C TRP A 67 2.87 10.93 -8.76
N HIS A 68 3.01 12.01 -8.01
CA HIS A 68 1.81 12.62 -7.44
C HIS A 68 0.91 13.10 -8.57
N ALA A 69 -0.39 12.91 -8.43
CA ALA A 69 -1.32 13.29 -9.48
C ALA A 69 -1.24 14.78 -9.82
N VAL A 70 -0.93 15.63 -8.83
CA VAL A 70 -0.74 17.08 -9.03
C VAL A 70 0.42 17.40 -9.97
N ASP A 71 1.53 16.65 -9.90
CA ASP A 71 2.69 16.86 -10.76
C ASP A 71 2.36 16.57 -12.24
N LEU A 72 1.51 15.55 -12.48
CA LEU A 72 0.98 15.26 -13.82
C LEU A 72 -0.09 16.26 -14.26
N MET A 73 -0.58 17.10 -13.37
CA MET A 73 -1.50 18.20 -13.73
C MET A 73 -0.75 19.46 -14.17
N GLU A 74 0.55 19.57 -13.91
CA GLU A 74 1.38 20.68 -14.38
C GLU A 74 1.59 20.61 -15.91
N PRO A 75 1.95 21.74 -16.56
CA PRO A 75 2.27 21.77 -17.99
C PRO A 75 3.48 20.88 -18.33
N GLY A 76 3.39 20.18 -19.44
CA GLY A 76 4.44 19.30 -19.94
C GLY A 76 3.95 17.87 -20.11
N ASN A 77 4.83 17.02 -20.63
CA ASN A 77 4.55 15.58 -20.81
C ASN A 77 5.76 14.77 -20.35
N PRO A 78 5.86 14.51 -19.03
CA PRO A 78 7.03 13.83 -18.46
C PRO A 78 7.01 12.31 -18.65
N VAL A 79 5.93 11.74 -19.21
CA VAL A 79 5.71 10.30 -19.32
C VAL A 79 5.14 9.91 -20.69
N ASP A 80 5.49 8.71 -21.16
CA ASP A 80 5.03 8.18 -22.44
C ASP A 80 3.77 7.32 -22.30
N ALA A 81 3.53 6.79 -21.11
CA ALA A 81 2.30 6.07 -20.76
C ALA A 81 1.98 6.25 -19.27
N ILE A 82 0.71 6.07 -18.89
CA ILE A 82 0.23 6.27 -17.52
C ILE A 82 -0.56 5.04 -17.02
N VAL A 83 -0.26 4.57 -15.81
CA VAL A 83 -1.13 3.70 -15.02
C VAL A 83 -1.68 4.51 -13.86
N ALA A 84 -2.98 4.78 -13.86
CA ALA A 84 -3.65 5.57 -12.84
C ALA A 84 -4.43 4.66 -11.88
N LEU A 85 -4.21 4.83 -10.59
CA LEU A 85 -4.75 4.00 -9.53
C LEU A 85 -5.78 4.78 -8.71
N SER A 86 -6.97 4.22 -8.55
CA SER A 86 -7.98 4.72 -7.62
C SER A 86 -9.02 3.64 -7.35
N SER A 87 -9.04 3.07 -6.15
CA SER A 87 -9.96 1.98 -5.82
C SER A 87 -11.42 2.33 -6.18
N GLY A 88 -11.93 3.46 -5.77
CA GLY A 88 -13.27 3.92 -6.14
C GLY A 88 -13.38 4.62 -7.50
N GLY A 89 -12.27 4.82 -8.22
CA GLY A 89 -12.23 5.49 -9.52
C GLY A 89 -12.75 6.94 -9.57
N ARG A 90 -12.89 7.59 -8.41
CA ARG A 90 -13.62 8.88 -8.27
C ARG A 90 -12.76 10.02 -7.71
N SER A 91 -11.49 9.80 -7.44
CA SER A 91 -10.59 10.87 -6.97
C SER A 91 -10.40 11.90 -8.09
N VAL A 92 -10.57 13.18 -7.75
CA VAL A 92 -10.54 14.27 -8.72
C VAL A 92 -9.18 14.38 -9.38
N GLU A 93 -8.09 14.23 -8.61
CA GLU A 93 -6.73 14.49 -9.05
C GLU A 93 -6.27 13.50 -10.13
N PRO A 94 -6.33 12.15 -9.96
CA PRO A 94 -5.91 11.24 -11.01
C PRO A 94 -6.82 11.30 -12.25
N VAL A 95 -8.12 11.58 -12.09
CA VAL A 95 -9.02 11.78 -13.24
C VAL A 95 -8.62 13.03 -14.03
N THR A 96 -8.30 14.13 -13.33
CA THR A 96 -7.86 15.38 -13.97
C THR A 96 -6.51 15.19 -14.66
N ALA A 97 -5.57 14.49 -14.03
CA ALA A 97 -4.28 14.14 -14.65
C ALA A 97 -4.46 13.39 -15.97
N LEU A 98 -5.30 12.33 -15.98
CA LEU A 98 -5.56 11.59 -17.24
C LEU A 98 -6.21 12.46 -18.32
N ARG A 99 -7.17 13.32 -17.95
CA ARG A 99 -7.83 14.23 -18.91
C ARG A 99 -6.84 15.24 -19.52
N LYS A 100 -5.87 15.74 -18.74
CA LYS A 100 -4.80 16.60 -19.25
C LYS A 100 -3.86 15.85 -20.21
N HIS A 101 -3.66 14.56 -20.00
CA HIS A 101 -2.84 13.69 -20.82
C HIS A 101 -3.66 12.80 -21.79
N ALA A 102 -4.79 13.27 -22.31
CA ALA A 102 -5.70 12.50 -23.15
C ALA A 102 -5.05 11.89 -24.42
N GLY A 103 -3.92 12.45 -24.88
CA GLY A 103 -3.11 11.91 -25.98
C GLY A 103 -2.12 10.81 -25.57
N VAL A 104 -1.90 10.60 -24.29
CA VAL A 104 -0.99 9.58 -23.73
C VAL A 104 -1.77 8.29 -23.48
N PHE A 105 -1.19 7.14 -23.84
CA PHE A 105 -1.82 5.86 -23.54
C PHE A 105 -1.94 5.66 -22.02
N SER A 106 -3.12 5.28 -21.56
CA SER A 106 -3.35 5.15 -20.13
C SER A 106 -4.23 3.96 -19.77
N ILE A 107 -3.94 3.36 -18.61
CA ILE A 107 -4.74 2.29 -17.98
C ILE A 107 -5.20 2.79 -16.62
N ALA A 108 -6.49 2.66 -16.33
CA ALA A 108 -7.06 2.82 -15.00
C ALA A 108 -7.08 1.48 -14.25
N VAL A 109 -6.68 1.48 -12.98
CA VAL A 109 -6.82 0.31 -12.08
C VAL A 109 -7.80 0.70 -10.98
N THR A 110 -8.94 0.02 -10.94
CA THR A 110 -10.07 0.37 -10.06
C THR A 110 -10.74 -0.87 -9.49
N SER A 111 -11.53 -0.71 -8.43
CA SER A 111 -12.32 -1.83 -7.88
C SER A 111 -13.49 -2.22 -8.79
N GLU A 112 -14.14 -1.23 -9.41
CA GLU A 112 -15.30 -1.42 -10.30
C GLU A 112 -15.02 -0.78 -11.66
N GLY A 113 -15.58 -1.33 -12.74
CA GLY A 113 -15.30 -0.85 -14.10
C GLY A 113 -15.99 0.46 -14.48
N ASP A 114 -17.15 0.76 -13.91
CA ASP A 114 -17.96 1.93 -14.25
C ASP A 114 -17.68 3.10 -13.30
N ASN A 115 -16.74 3.96 -13.70
CA ASN A 115 -16.31 5.10 -12.88
C ASN A 115 -15.55 6.15 -13.71
N PRO A 116 -15.45 7.40 -13.21
CA PRO A 116 -14.80 8.51 -13.92
C PRO A 116 -13.33 8.29 -14.32
N LEU A 117 -12.57 7.49 -13.56
CA LEU A 117 -11.18 7.20 -13.91
C LEU A 117 -11.09 6.24 -15.09
N ALA A 118 -11.92 5.19 -15.10
CA ALA A 118 -12.01 4.24 -16.22
C ALA A 118 -12.48 4.95 -17.50
N GLU A 119 -13.44 5.88 -17.41
CA GLU A 119 -13.90 6.70 -18.54
C GLU A 119 -12.80 7.62 -19.08
N ALA A 120 -11.92 8.15 -18.20
CA ALA A 120 -10.84 9.05 -18.60
C ALA A 120 -9.63 8.30 -19.19
N ALA A 121 -9.48 7.01 -18.92
CA ALA A 121 -8.40 6.18 -19.41
C ALA A 121 -8.70 5.56 -20.79
N ARG A 122 -7.65 5.12 -21.48
CA ARG A 122 -7.79 4.37 -22.75
C ARG A 122 -8.30 2.94 -22.52
N SER A 123 -7.92 2.33 -21.38
CA SER A 123 -8.33 0.99 -20.97
C SER A 123 -8.40 0.92 -19.44
N SER A 124 -9.01 -0.13 -18.89
CA SER A 124 -9.10 -0.29 -17.45
C SER A 124 -8.94 -1.75 -17.01
N ILE A 125 -8.49 -1.94 -15.77
CA ILE A 125 -8.47 -3.20 -15.05
C ILE A 125 -9.37 -3.04 -13.82
N SER A 126 -10.41 -3.86 -13.72
CA SER A 126 -11.28 -3.92 -12.55
C SER A 126 -10.94 -5.15 -11.70
N PHE A 127 -10.52 -4.93 -10.44
CA PHE A 127 -10.19 -6.02 -9.52
C PHE A 127 -11.34 -6.48 -8.64
N GLN A 128 -12.50 -5.87 -8.75
CA GLN A 128 -13.79 -6.28 -8.15
C GLN A 128 -13.72 -6.60 -6.65
N SER A 129 -13.05 -5.73 -5.86
CA SER A 129 -12.92 -5.95 -4.40
C SER A 129 -14.23 -5.79 -3.62
N GLY A 130 -15.28 -5.32 -4.27
CA GLY A 130 -16.54 -5.00 -3.60
C GLY A 130 -16.43 -3.82 -2.64
N ALA A 131 -17.38 -3.68 -1.73
CA ALA A 131 -17.39 -2.59 -0.76
C ALA A 131 -16.23 -2.69 0.23
N ASP A 132 -15.59 -1.57 0.56
CA ASP A 132 -14.52 -1.47 1.56
C ASP A 132 -14.95 -0.57 2.72
N ALA A 133 -14.22 -0.62 3.83
CA ALA A 133 -14.38 0.29 4.95
C ALA A 133 -13.48 1.52 4.81
N THR A 134 -13.53 2.40 5.78
CA THR A 134 -12.58 3.49 5.99
C THR A 134 -11.84 3.19 7.30
N PRO A 135 -10.49 3.13 7.28
CA PRO A 135 -9.62 3.25 6.11
C PRO A 135 -9.72 2.06 5.15
N SER A 136 -9.10 2.22 3.96
CA SER A 136 -9.11 1.17 2.94
C SER A 136 -8.28 -0.05 3.37
N SER A 137 -8.77 -1.25 3.07
CA SER A 137 -8.04 -2.50 3.24
C SER A 137 -8.05 -3.35 1.97
N THR A 138 -9.23 -3.83 1.56
CA THR A 138 -9.39 -4.62 0.33
C THR A 138 -9.16 -3.81 -0.93
N GLY A 139 -9.42 -2.50 -0.90
CA GLY A 139 -9.11 -1.60 -2.01
C GLY A 139 -7.61 -1.45 -2.26
N TYR A 140 -6.81 -1.33 -1.19
CA TYR A 140 -5.37 -1.25 -1.30
C TYR A 140 -4.74 -2.58 -1.77
N THR A 141 -5.06 -3.69 -1.08
CA THR A 141 -4.49 -5.00 -1.44
C THR A 141 -4.98 -5.50 -2.81
N GLY A 142 -6.22 -5.19 -3.20
CA GLY A 142 -6.72 -5.43 -4.56
C GLY A 142 -5.98 -4.62 -5.62
N THR A 143 -5.64 -3.36 -5.33
CA THR A 143 -4.80 -2.53 -6.21
C THR A 143 -3.40 -3.14 -6.37
N LEU A 144 -2.76 -3.60 -5.27
CA LEU A 144 -1.46 -4.28 -5.34
C LEU A 144 -1.55 -5.58 -6.14
N LEU A 145 -2.60 -6.39 -5.96
CA LEU A 145 -2.78 -7.61 -6.74
C LEU A 145 -2.88 -7.29 -8.24
N ALA A 146 -3.71 -6.33 -8.63
CA ALA A 146 -3.90 -5.94 -10.03
C ALA A 146 -2.61 -5.38 -10.64
N THR A 147 -1.90 -4.51 -9.95
CA THR A 147 -0.63 -3.95 -10.45
C THR A 147 0.50 -4.97 -10.45
N GLY A 148 0.49 -5.94 -9.55
CA GLY A 148 1.43 -7.06 -9.52
C GLY A 148 1.25 -7.99 -10.73
N MET A 149 0.03 -8.39 -11.04
CA MET A 149 -0.30 -9.18 -12.22
C MET A 149 0.00 -8.41 -13.52
N LEU A 150 -0.31 -7.11 -13.57
CA LEU A 150 0.08 -6.24 -14.68
C LEU A 150 1.61 -6.18 -14.85
N SER A 151 2.36 -6.06 -13.75
CA SER A 151 3.83 -6.03 -13.78
C SER A 151 4.42 -7.34 -14.30
N ASP A 152 3.83 -8.48 -13.96
CA ASP A 152 4.21 -9.80 -14.48
C ASP A 152 3.97 -9.86 -15.99
N ALA A 153 2.79 -9.45 -16.47
CA ALA A 153 2.43 -9.42 -17.88
C ALA A 153 3.32 -8.49 -18.72
N LEU A 154 3.68 -7.32 -18.16
CA LEU A 154 4.59 -6.36 -18.81
C LEU A 154 6.02 -6.89 -18.96
N CYS A 155 6.52 -7.58 -17.92
CA CYS A 155 7.91 -8.01 -17.85
C CYS A 155 8.15 -9.48 -18.22
N GLY A 156 7.12 -10.21 -18.66
CA GLY A 156 7.22 -11.63 -18.99
C GLY A 156 7.65 -12.49 -17.79
N LYS A 157 7.15 -12.19 -16.62
CA LYS A 157 7.40 -12.91 -15.37
C LYS A 157 6.12 -13.61 -14.90
N SER A 158 6.25 -14.52 -13.96
CA SER A 158 5.12 -15.22 -13.35
C SER A 158 5.33 -15.32 -11.86
N THR A 159 4.36 -14.83 -11.10
CA THR A 159 4.25 -14.96 -9.65
C THR A 159 3.10 -15.90 -9.35
N ASP A 160 3.24 -16.80 -8.38
CA ASP A 160 2.12 -17.64 -7.94
C ASP A 160 1.14 -16.82 -7.09
N TRP A 161 0.27 -16.08 -7.77
CA TRP A 161 -0.76 -15.24 -7.14
C TRP A 161 -1.81 -16.08 -6.41
N THR A 162 -2.06 -17.33 -6.85
CA THR A 162 -2.97 -18.26 -6.17
C THR A 162 -2.41 -18.68 -4.82
N GLN A 163 -1.12 -18.99 -4.74
CA GLN A 163 -0.46 -19.26 -3.47
C GLN A 163 -0.47 -18.02 -2.57
N LEU A 164 -0.19 -16.82 -3.13
CA LEU A 164 -0.18 -15.58 -2.37
C LEU A 164 -1.51 -15.36 -1.65
N THR A 165 -2.66 -15.52 -2.33
CA THR A 165 -3.97 -15.31 -1.71
C THR A 165 -4.26 -16.27 -0.55
N LYS A 166 -3.73 -17.50 -0.59
CA LYS A 166 -3.79 -18.45 0.53
C LYS A 166 -2.94 -18.00 1.71
N LEU A 167 -1.73 -17.48 1.43
CA LEU A 167 -0.82 -16.97 2.47
C LEU A 167 -1.34 -15.73 3.19
N VAL A 168 -2.19 -14.93 2.57
CA VAL A 168 -2.84 -13.76 3.21
C VAL A 168 -3.59 -14.19 4.48
N GLY A 169 -4.36 -15.28 4.43
CA GLY A 169 -5.08 -15.79 5.59
C GLY A 169 -4.14 -16.28 6.71
N GLN A 170 -3.05 -16.92 6.35
CA GLN A 170 -2.03 -17.37 7.30
C GLN A 170 -1.34 -16.17 7.97
N VAL A 171 -0.87 -15.21 7.19
CA VAL A 171 -0.20 -14.00 7.73
C VAL A 171 -1.14 -13.20 8.64
N LEU A 172 -2.42 -13.07 8.27
CA LEU A 172 -3.41 -12.41 9.14
C LEU A 172 -3.56 -13.15 10.48
N ALA A 173 -3.68 -14.47 10.46
CA ALA A 173 -3.85 -15.26 11.69
C ALA A 173 -2.61 -15.20 12.60
N GLU A 174 -1.41 -15.36 12.03
CA GLU A 174 -0.14 -15.29 12.75
C GLU A 174 0.11 -13.88 13.31
N SER A 175 -0.22 -12.84 12.55
CA SER A 175 -0.09 -11.45 12.99
C SER A 175 -1.08 -11.14 14.11
N ALA A 176 -2.34 -11.57 13.99
CA ALA A 176 -3.38 -11.32 15.00
C ALA A 176 -2.98 -11.86 16.38
N ALA A 177 -2.29 -13.00 16.43
CA ALA A 177 -1.80 -13.60 17.69
C ALA A 177 -0.81 -12.69 18.46
N LYS A 178 -0.17 -11.72 17.77
CA LYS A 178 0.80 -10.78 18.37
C LYS A 178 0.24 -9.37 18.58
N MET A 179 -0.98 -9.07 18.09
CA MET A 179 -1.52 -7.71 18.08
C MET A 179 -1.87 -7.18 19.47
N GLU A 180 -2.29 -8.02 20.41
CA GLU A 180 -2.52 -7.60 21.80
C GLU A 180 -1.21 -7.01 22.41
N ARG A 181 -0.11 -7.74 22.24
CA ARG A 181 1.22 -7.27 22.69
C ARG A 181 1.65 -6.00 21.94
N ALA A 182 1.59 -5.99 20.62
CA ALA A 182 1.95 -4.83 19.82
C ALA A 182 1.09 -3.61 20.21
N GLY A 183 -0.23 -3.77 20.30
CA GLY A 183 -1.13 -2.72 20.73
C GLY A 183 -0.79 -2.18 22.13
N ALA A 184 -0.42 -3.06 23.06
CA ALA A 184 -0.05 -2.64 24.41
C ALA A 184 1.16 -1.70 24.44
N ILE A 185 2.19 -1.96 23.63
CA ILE A 185 3.40 -1.11 23.58
C ILE A 185 3.20 0.14 22.72
N PHE A 186 2.26 0.16 21.77
CA PHE A 186 2.03 1.29 20.86
C PHE A 186 0.95 2.28 21.35
N ARG A 187 -0.05 1.85 22.17
CA ARG A 187 -1.26 2.63 22.48
C ARG A 187 -1.02 3.99 23.13
N GLN A 188 0.13 4.20 23.75
CA GLN A 188 0.47 5.47 24.43
C GLN A 188 1.55 6.27 23.69
N ARG A 189 1.85 5.90 22.43
CA ARG A 189 2.87 6.62 21.67
C ARG A 189 2.27 7.88 21.06
N ARG A 190 2.99 9.02 21.22
CA ARG A 190 2.55 10.33 20.73
C ARG A 190 2.64 10.49 19.22
N ALA A 191 3.55 9.73 18.58
CA ALA A 191 3.76 9.69 17.14
C ALA A 191 4.35 8.34 16.75
N ILE A 192 4.14 7.94 15.49
CA ILE A 192 4.62 6.67 14.95
C ILE A 192 5.25 6.94 13.58
N ASP A 193 6.54 6.63 13.44
CA ASP A 193 7.18 6.63 12.13
C ASP A 193 7.05 5.27 11.44
N CYS A 194 7.00 5.29 10.11
CA CYS A 194 6.98 4.08 9.30
C CYS A 194 8.19 4.10 8.37
N VAL A 195 8.96 3.02 8.33
CA VAL A 195 10.25 3.00 7.64
C VAL A 195 10.35 1.78 6.73
N GLY A 196 10.79 2.01 5.50
CA GLY A 196 11.04 0.95 4.53
C GLY A 196 11.82 1.46 3.34
N ALA A 197 12.61 0.59 2.69
CA ALA A 197 13.44 0.98 1.57
C ALA A 197 12.82 0.58 0.22
N VAL A 198 13.07 1.39 -0.82
CA VAL A 198 12.66 1.13 -2.21
C VAL A 198 11.14 0.92 -2.31
N SER A 199 10.66 -0.24 -2.74
CA SER A 199 9.23 -0.57 -2.81
C SER A 199 8.56 -0.64 -1.43
N ALA A 200 9.30 -1.02 -0.37
CA ALA A 200 8.78 -1.04 0.99
C ALA A 200 8.51 0.38 1.55
N LEU A 201 9.02 1.45 0.92
CA LEU A 201 8.64 2.82 1.24
C LEU A 201 7.15 3.06 1.00
N GLY A 202 6.56 2.53 -0.08
CA GLY A 202 5.12 2.61 -0.30
C GLY A 202 4.31 1.82 0.74
N THR A 203 4.82 0.65 1.18
CA THR A 203 4.20 -0.07 2.31
C THR A 203 4.25 0.73 3.61
N ALA A 204 5.39 1.38 3.89
CA ALA A 204 5.55 2.28 5.04
C ALA A 204 4.60 3.49 4.93
N GLY A 205 4.45 4.06 3.72
CA GLY A 205 3.52 5.16 3.43
C GLY A 205 2.08 4.79 3.74
N GLU A 206 1.62 3.65 3.23
CA GLU A 206 0.29 3.14 3.54
C GLU A 206 0.11 2.85 5.04
N ALA A 207 1.09 2.24 5.69
CA ALA A 207 1.03 1.98 7.14
C ALA A 207 0.87 3.29 7.94
N GLY A 208 1.63 4.33 7.58
CA GLY A 208 1.49 5.66 8.19
C GLY A 208 0.11 6.27 7.95
N LEU A 209 -0.43 6.13 6.74
CA LEU A 209 -1.78 6.58 6.40
C LEU A 209 -2.84 5.86 7.24
N LEU A 210 -2.77 4.53 7.34
CA LEU A 210 -3.68 3.72 8.15
C LEU A 210 -3.67 4.11 9.63
N ILE A 211 -2.50 4.34 10.22
CA ILE A 211 -2.37 4.80 11.62
C ILE A 211 -3.05 6.17 11.82
N ARG A 212 -2.87 7.09 10.88
CA ARG A 212 -3.52 8.42 10.93
C ARG A 212 -5.03 8.33 10.78
N GLU A 213 -5.52 7.53 9.86
CA GLU A 213 -6.95 7.43 9.54
C GLU A 213 -7.73 6.60 10.58
N ALA A 214 -7.20 5.44 11.00
CA ALA A 214 -7.87 4.56 11.95
C ALA A 214 -7.69 5.00 13.40
N ALA A 215 -6.45 5.25 13.81
CA ALA A 215 -6.10 5.51 15.21
C ALA A 215 -5.96 7.00 15.55
N ARG A 216 -5.90 7.88 14.52
CA ARG A 216 -5.73 9.34 14.68
C ARG A 216 -4.45 9.73 15.42
N ILE A 217 -3.40 8.92 15.28
CA ILE A 217 -2.07 9.18 15.79
C ILE A 217 -1.23 9.80 14.67
N PRO A 218 -0.46 10.88 14.93
CA PRO A 218 0.49 11.41 13.96
C PRO A 218 1.45 10.32 13.48
N ALA A 219 1.54 10.12 12.18
CA ALA A 219 2.42 9.14 11.58
C ALA A 219 2.94 9.63 10.22
N GLY A 220 4.10 9.16 9.79
CA GLY A 220 4.69 9.48 8.49
C GLY A 220 5.60 8.37 8.02
N ALA A 221 5.98 8.40 6.74
CA ALA A 221 6.86 7.41 6.16
C ALA A 221 8.18 8.03 5.70
N THR A 222 9.26 7.26 5.84
CA THR A 222 10.61 7.69 5.41
C THR A 222 11.38 6.48 4.86
N ASP A 223 12.18 6.72 3.81
CA ASP A 223 13.13 5.72 3.33
C ASP A 223 14.15 5.35 4.41
N THR A 224 14.49 4.06 4.51
CA THR A 224 15.38 3.53 5.56
C THR A 224 16.70 4.28 5.67
N LEU A 225 17.38 4.53 4.56
CA LEU A 225 18.69 5.20 4.60
C LEU A 225 18.52 6.69 4.90
N HIS A 226 17.53 7.33 4.31
CA HIS A 226 17.21 8.73 4.60
C HIS A 226 16.85 8.91 6.08
N TYR A 227 16.13 7.97 6.67
CA TYR A 227 15.75 8.00 8.10
C TYR A 227 16.95 8.12 9.02
N LEU A 228 18.06 7.46 8.70
CA LEU A 228 19.30 7.48 9.46
C LEU A 228 20.09 8.81 9.35
N HIS A 229 19.68 9.70 8.46
CA HIS A 229 20.33 11.00 8.19
C HIS A 229 19.53 12.19 8.74
N GLY A 230 18.88 12.03 9.90
CA GLY A 230 18.23 13.10 10.63
C GLY A 230 16.80 12.84 11.08
N PRO A 231 15.90 12.28 10.22
CA PRO A 231 14.50 12.08 10.63
C PRO A 231 14.29 11.27 11.90
N MET A 232 15.23 10.42 12.29
CA MET A 232 15.15 9.64 13.54
C MET A 232 15.46 10.42 14.81
N GLU A 233 15.99 11.65 14.74
CA GLU A 233 16.40 12.44 15.91
C GLU A 233 15.30 12.69 16.98
N PRO A 234 14.01 12.86 16.62
CA PRO A 234 12.97 13.06 17.64
C PRO A 234 12.48 11.78 18.32
N MET A 235 13.09 10.62 18.01
CA MET A 235 12.63 9.32 18.51
C MET A 235 13.09 9.05 19.94
N ASP A 236 12.16 8.61 20.79
CA ASP A 236 12.37 8.31 22.19
C ASP A 236 11.35 7.28 22.72
N SER A 237 11.34 7.05 24.03
CA SER A 237 10.40 6.12 24.67
C SER A 237 8.93 6.53 24.57
N THR A 238 8.60 7.73 24.08
CA THR A 238 7.22 8.19 23.85
C THR A 238 6.76 8.00 22.40
N THR A 239 7.62 7.47 21.53
CA THR A 239 7.35 7.28 20.10
C THR A 239 7.32 5.81 19.71
N GLY A 240 6.82 5.52 18.52
CA GLY A 240 6.80 4.18 17.94
C GLY A 240 7.35 4.18 16.52
N VAL A 241 7.77 3.02 16.05
CA VAL A 241 8.22 2.84 14.68
C VAL A 241 7.74 1.50 14.10
N LEU A 242 7.15 1.53 12.90
CA LEU A 242 6.87 0.36 12.06
C LEU A 242 7.97 0.26 11.01
N ILE A 243 8.61 -0.89 10.92
CA ILE A 243 9.78 -1.11 10.04
C ILE A 243 9.50 -2.30 9.12
N PHE A 244 9.71 -2.10 7.82
CA PHE A 244 9.48 -3.10 6.78
C PHE A 244 10.76 -3.41 6.03
N GLY A 245 11.30 -4.63 6.18
CA GLY A 245 12.49 -5.04 5.42
C GLY A 245 13.33 -6.12 6.08
N ASP A 246 14.39 -6.49 5.38
CA ASP A 246 15.25 -7.64 5.69
C ASP A 246 16.76 -7.27 5.71
N GLY A 247 17.07 -6.01 5.43
CA GLY A 247 18.43 -5.50 5.31
C GLY A 247 18.86 -4.66 6.52
N ARG A 248 19.14 -3.38 6.28
CA ARG A 248 19.52 -2.41 7.33
C ARG A 248 18.40 -2.22 8.37
N GLU A 249 17.17 -2.54 7.98
CA GLU A 249 15.96 -2.50 8.81
C GLU A 249 16.07 -3.39 10.06
N LEU A 250 16.75 -4.53 9.98
CA LEU A 250 16.95 -5.45 11.11
C LEU A 250 17.75 -4.79 12.23
N LYS A 251 18.85 -4.13 11.86
CA LYS A 251 19.65 -3.37 12.84
C LYS A 251 18.88 -2.14 13.32
N LEU A 252 18.19 -1.42 12.45
CA LEU A 252 17.40 -0.26 12.83
C LEU A 252 16.32 -0.62 13.85
N ALA A 253 15.65 -1.76 13.70
CA ALA A 253 14.66 -2.22 14.67
C ALA A 253 15.26 -2.47 16.05
N GLN A 254 16.49 -3.00 16.13
CA GLN A 254 17.20 -3.17 17.39
C GLN A 254 17.62 -1.85 17.98
N ASP A 255 18.19 -0.94 17.15
CA ASP A 255 18.62 0.40 17.58
C ASP A 255 17.42 1.20 18.15
N MET A 256 16.26 1.18 17.47
CA MET A 256 15.03 1.84 17.96
C MET A 256 14.50 1.24 19.26
N ALA A 257 14.58 -0.09 19.39
CA ALA A 257 14.20 -0.74 20.63
C ALA A 257 15.13 -0.37 21.79
N GLU A 258 16.44 -0.23 21.55
CA GLU A 258 17.43 0.23 22.54
C GLU A 258 17.20 1.68 22.97
N ILE A 259 16.76 2.56 22.06
CA ILE A 259 16.33 3.93 22.38
C ILE A 259 15.08 3.94 23.27
N GLY A 260 14.29 2.87 23.28
CA GLY A 260 13.07 2.73 24.05
C GLY A 260 11.77 2.92 23.24
N CYS A 261 11.87 3.09 21.92
CA CYS A 261 10.69 3.16 21.05
C CYS A 261 9.87 1.89 21.09
N ALA A 262 8.55 1.99 20.89
CA ALA A 262 7.75 0.84 20.52
C ALA A 262 8.08 0.43 19.06
N VAL A 263 8.44 -0.82 18.82
CA VAL A 263 8.87 -1.29 17.51
C VAL A 263 8.00 -2.44 17.01
N LEU A 264 7.48 -2.33 15.79
CA LEU A 264 6.93 -3.44 15.02
C LEU A 264 7.81 -3.65 13.80
N LEU A 265 8.50 -4.78 13.71
CA LEU A 265 9.28 -5.18 12.55
C LEU A 265 8.54 -6.23 11.74
N VAL A 266 8.34 -5.96 10.44
CA VAL A 266 7.80 -6.91 9.47
C VAL A 266 8.94 -7.37 8.56
N THR A 267 9.26 -8.66 8.60
CA THR A 267 10.48 -9.20 7.97
C THR A 267 10.32 -10.66 7.54
N THR A 268 11.16 -11.13 6.63
CA THR A 268 11.34 -12.58 6.34
C THR A 268 12.41 -13.21 7.22
N ASN A 269 13.20 -12.41 7.95
CA ASN A 269 14.30 -12.89 8.76
C ASN A 269 13.80 -13.77 9.92
N THR A 270 14.43 -14.93 10.09
CA THR A 270 14.05 -15.94 11.10
C THR A 270 14.85 -15.84 12.41
N GLU A 271 15.94 -15.09 12.42
CA GLU A 271 16.88 -15.05 13.56
C GLU A 271 16.51 -13.96 14.58
N ILE A 272 15.99 -12.81 14.11
CA ILE A 272 15.58 -11.75 15.03
C ILE A 272 14.34 -12.16 15.82
N ALA A 273 14.36 -11.91 17.12
CA ALA A 273 13.30 -12.32 18.04
C ALA A 273 12.62 -11.11 18.70
N ASP A 274 11.43 -11.32 19.23
CA ASP A 274 10.71 -10.35 20.07
C ASP A 274 11.57 -9.94 21.27
N LYS A 275 11.50 -8.67 21.68
CA LYS A 275 12.01 -8.09 22.92
C LYS A 275 10.88 -7.34 23.62
N ASP A 276 11.11 -6.76 24.79
CA ASP A 276 10.04 -6.09 25.58
C ASP A 276 9.25 -5.06 24.78
N ASN A 277 9.93 -4.22 24.01
CA ASN A 277 9.35 -3.15 23.19
C ASN A 277 9.47 -3.41 21.67
N LEU A 278 9.94 -4.59 21.25
CA LEU A 278 10.06 -5.03 19.85
C LEU A 278 9.16 -6.24 19.59
N THR A 279 8.19 -6.07 18.73
CA THR A 279 7.37 -7.17 18.18
C THR A 279 7.83 -7.47 16.76
N VAL A 280 8.13 -8.73 16.47
CA VAL A 280 8.57 -9.19 15.14
C VAL A 280 7.47 -10.01 14.49
N ILE A 281 7.00 -9.58 13.33
CA ILE A 281 6.06 -10.33 12.48
C ILE A 281 6.85 -10.89 11.30
N ARG A 282 6.77 -12.21 11.13
CA ARG A 282 7.39 -12.88 9.99
C ARG A 282 6.37 -13.04 8.87
N VAL A 283 6.80 -12.73 7.66
CA VAL A 283 6.01 -12.91 6.45
C VAL A 283 6.77 -13.77 5.44
N PRO A 284 6.09 -14.55 4.60
CA PRO A 284 6.73 -15.32 3.55
C PRO A 284 7.51 -14.45 2.58
N ALA A 285 8.66 -14.95 2.11
CA ALA A 285 9.46 -14.28 1.10
C ALA A 285 8.82 -14.40 -0.29
N PHE A 286 8.84 -13.31 -1.05
CA PHE A 286 8.50 -13.29 -2.47
C PHE A 286 9.56 -12.51 -3.25
N GLU A 287 9.91 -12.99 -4.43
CA GLU A 287 10.80 -12.25 -5.34
C GLU A 287 10.09 -11.00 -5.88
N ASN A 288 8.81 -11.11 -6.22
CA ASN A 288 7.97 -9.99 -6.63
C ASN A 288 7.69 -9.10 -5.40
N ARG A 289 8.19 -7.86 -5.43
CA ARG A 289 8.08 -6.92 -4.31
C ARG A 289 6.64 -6.40 -4.11
N ILE A 290 5.80 -6.43 -5.13
CA ILE A 290 4.38 -6.09 -4.98
C ILE A 290 3.66 -7.21 -4.21
N ALA A 291 3.95 -8.48 -4.53
CA ALA A 291 3.44 -9.62 -3.77
C ALA A 291 3.90 -9.57 -2.31
N ARG A 292 5.16 -9.21 -2.07
CA ARG A 292 5.71 -9.00 -0.74
C ARG A 292 5.00 -7.86 0.00
N ALA A 293 4.83 -6.71 -0.62
CA ALA A 293 4.16 -5.55 -0.04
C ALA A 293 2.70 -5.84 0.35
N LEU A 294 2.01 -6.71 -0.43
CA LEU A 294 0.65 -7.16 -0.11
C LEU A 294 0.60 -7.96 1.21
N LEU A 295 1.64 -8.75 1.51
CA LEU A 295 1.74 -9.45 2.80
C LEU A 295 2.24 -8.53 3.92
N ASP A 296 3.19 -7.64 3.62
CA ASP A 296 3.81 -6.74 4.59
C ASP A 296 2.82 -5.76 5.21
N ILE A 297 1.79 -5.32 4.47
CA ILE A 297 0.81 -4.35 4.98
C ILE A 297 -0.18 -4.97 5.99
N LEU A 298 -0.40 -6.28 5.97
CA LEU A 298 -1.42 -6.93 6.80
C LEU A 298 -1.20 -6.73 8.31
N PRO A 299 0.03 -6.86 8.86
CA PRO A 299 0.31 -6.54 10.26
C PRO A 299 0.02 -5.08 10.62
N ALA A 300 0.30 -4.14 9.71
CA ALA A 300 0.01 -2.72 9.94
C ALA A 300 -1.50 -2.42 9.97
N GLN A 301 -2.28 -3.06 9.10
CA GLN A 301 -3.75 -2.99 9.13
C GLN A 301 -4.31 -3.47 10.47
N LEU A 302 -3.81 -4.61 10.97
CA LEU A 302 -4.23 -5.17 12.26
C LEU A 302 -3.82 -4.26 13.44
N LEU A 303 -2.59 -3.72 13.42
CA LEU A 303 -2.15 -2.78 14.45
C LEU A 303 -2.98 -1.49 14.44
N ALA A 304 -3.26 -0.94 13.26
CA ALA A 304 -4.11 0.24 13.14
C ALA A 304 -5.52 0.00 13.68
N ALA A 305 -6.10 -1.19 13.43
CA ALA A 305 -7.38 -1.59 13.99
C ALA A 305 -7.32 -1.75 15.52
N GLU A 306 -6.26 -2.36 16.04
CA GLU A 306 -6.05 -2.51 17.49
C GLU A 306 -5.96 -1.16 18.21
N LEU A 307 -5.18 -0.23 17.65
CA LEU A 307 -5.03 1.12 18.20
C LEU A 307 -6.33 1.94 18.09
N SER A 308 -7.09 1.75 17.02
CA SER A 308 -8.40 2.36 16.83
C SER A 308 -9.40 1.91 17.90
N ASP A 309 -9.48 0.60 18.14
CA ASP A 309 -10.37 0.02 19.14
C ASP A 309 -9.96 0.47 20.56
N ALA A 310 -8.65 0.47 20.86
CA ALA A 310 -8.13 0.94 22.15
C ALA A 310 -8.43 2.43 22.41
N ALA A 311 -8.57 3.23 21.35
CA ALA A 311 -8.98 4.63 21.42
C ALA A 311 -10.52 4.83 21.38
N GLY A 312 -11.31 3.76 21.34
CA GLY A 312 -12.78 3.81 21.25
C GLY A 312 -13.30 4.29 19.89
N LEU A 313 -12.49 4.20 18.82
CA LEU A 313 -12.82 4.68 17.47
C LEU A 313 -13.37 3.54 16.59
N THR A 314 -14.37 2.82 17.10
CA THR A 314 -14.86 1.58 16.46
C THR A 314 -15.49 1.77 15.08
N ASP A 315 -15.84 2.98 14.67
CA ASP A 315 -16.47 3.28 13.38
C ASP A 315 -15.49 3.86 12.34
N THR A 316 -14.27 4.16 12.70
CA THR A 316 -13.15 4.68 11.87
C THR A 316 -13.51 5.74 10.81
N LYS A 317 -14.65 6.44 10.96
CA LYS A 317 -15.07 7.49 10.03
C LYS A 317 -14.12 8.67 10.06
N PHE A 318 -13.83 9.22 8.89
CA PHE A 318 -13.04 10.45 8.80
C PHE A 318 -13.68 11.58 9.60
N ARG A 319 -12.88 12.19 10.48
CA ARG A 319 -13.28 13.37 11.28
C ARG A 319 -13.52 14.59 10.36
N TYR A 320 -12.67 14.73 9.34
CA TYR A 320 -12.70 15.83 8.40
C TYR A 320 -12.98 15.31 6.99
N ARG A 321 -14.11 15.67 6.40
CA ARG A 321 -14.48 15.32 5.03
C ARG A 321 -14.41 16.57 4.17
N GLN A 322 -13.61 16.51 3.12
CA GLN A 322 -13.61 17.49 2.07
C GLN A 322 -14.65 17.10 1.00
N THR A 323 -15.33 18.07 0.43
CA THR A 323 -16.44 17.85 -0.54
C THR A 323 -15.99 17.89 -1.99
N ASP A 324 -14.77 18.38 -2.25
CA ASP A 324 -14.17 18.64 -3.56
C ASP A 324 -13.12 17.58 -4.01
N THR A 325 -12.85 16.58 -3.18
CA THR A 325 -11.84 15.54 -3.46
C THR A 325 -12.38 14.34 -4.26
N LYS A 326 -13.69 14.24 -4.45
CA LYS A 326 -14.36 13.14 -5.15
C LYS A 326 -15.37 13.64 -6.17
N ILE A 327 -15.36 13.02 -7.35
CA ILE A 327 -16.40 13.20 -8.36
C ILE A 327 -17.67 12.50 -7.88
N ASN A 328 -18.79 13.23 -7.80
CA ASN A 328 -20.07 12.68 -7.36
C ASN A 328 -20.58 11.61 -8.34
N LYS A 329 -21.37 10.66 -7.84
CA LYS A 329 -22.18 9.80 -8.71
C LYS A 329 -23.21 10.69 -9.40
N ALA A 330 -23.26 10.60 -10.74
CA ALA A 330 -24.35 11.21 -11.50
C ALA A 330 -25.68 10.57 -11.11
#